data_fcbdc23de9522eb5f9234ac6ad3065ae
#
_entry.id   fcbdc23de9522eb5f9234ac6ad3065ae
#
_cell.length_a   1.000
_cell.length_b   1.000
_cell.length_c   1.000
_cell.angle_alpha   90.00
_cell.angle_beta   90.00
_cell.angle_gamma   90.00
#
_symmetry.space_group_name_H-M   'P 1'
#
loop_
_entity.id
_entity.type
_entity.pdbx_description
1 polymer ?
#
loop_
_entity_poly.entity_id
_entity_poly.type
_entity_poly.pdbx_seq_one_letter_code
_entity_poly.pdbx_strand_id
1 'polypeptide(L)'
;MPDEFQIDAALTPAPQPSQGRNESNDAALTEDLALAQLKDPDLSSDVFEQLYRNDSVMKSRKVRMAMASHQRTPRRIALRIVRELYTFELMQFALKPTAAADLKRIADELLLSRLSSITLGERISLARRSSTLVAEGLLLDKEPQVWQRALENARLTEAAIVKALRRPTGTRGFVEAVSHHPKWSVRYEVQVALLRNAHTPLAKALEFARRIPPRQLRDILHVSRLPERIKSQLRKEREVSGE
;
A
#
# COMPACT_ATOMS: atom_id res chain seq x y z
N MET A 1 37.90 -78.44 54.85
CA MET A 1 37.03 -77.37 55.26
C MET A 1 37.65 -76.14 54.76
N PRO A 2 37.27 -75.49 53.80
CA PRO A 2 36.08 -74.72 53.64
C PRO A 2 35.62 -74.50 52.15
N ASP A 3 34.51 -73.97 52.08
CA ASP A 3 33.53 -73.48 51.14
C ASP A 3 33.97 -73.02 49.75
N GLU A 4 33.34 -73.65 48.80
CA GLU A 4 33.22 -73.24 47.41
C GLU A 4 32.25 -72.05 47.33
N PHE A 5 32.70 -70.94 46.77
CA PHE A 5 31.82 -69.83 46.30
C PHE A 5 31.70 -69.93 44.82
N GLN A 6 30.56 -70.38 44.37
CA GLN A 6 30.07 -70.26 42.99
C GLN A 6 29.78 -68.79 42.67
N ILE A 7 30.44 -68.29 41.71
CA ILE A 7 30.15 -66.93 41.12
C ILE A 7 29.16 -67.13 39.95
N ASP A 8 27.93 -66.74 40.20
CA ASP A 8 26.89 -66.67 39.23
C ASP A 8 27.21 -65.53 38.22
N ALA A 9 27.46 -65.89 36.96
CA ALA A 9 27.69 -64.96 35.89
C ALA A 9 26.35 -64.38 35.45
N ALA A 10 25.99 -63.20 36.02
CA ALA A 10 24.85 -62.45 35.55
C ALA A 10 25.09 -61.94 34.14
N LEU A 11 24.30 -62.44 33.18
CA LEU A 11 24.21 -61.95 31.83
C LEU A 11 23.77 -60.49 31.85
N THR A 12 24.68 -59.59 31.50
CA THR A 12 24.36 -58.18 31.18
C THR A 12 23.62 -58.15 29.84
N PRO A 13 22.39 -57.64 29.76
CA PRO A 13 21.73 -57.47 28.47
C PRO A 13 22.43 -56.38 27.65
N ALA A 14 22.73 -56.73 26.40
CA ALA A 14 23.29 -55.76 25.42
C ALA A 14 22.45 -54.47 25.33
N PRO A 15 23.08 -53.30 25.18
CA PRO A 15 22.35 -52.07 24.99
C PRO A 15 21.57 -52.15 23.69
N GLN A 16 20.27 -51.99 23.76
CA GLN A 16 19.40 -51.81 22.59
C GLN A 16 19.81 -50.53 21.86
N PRO A 17 19.87 -50.53 20.51
CA PRO A 17 20.15 -49.32 19.81
C PRO A 17 18.97 -48.34 20.06
N SER A 18 19.29 -47.28 20.78
CA SER A 18 18.42 -46.14 20.96
C SER A 18 17.93 -45.71 19.56
N GLN A 19 16.63 -45.81 19.35
CA GLN A 19 15.95 -45.28 18.16
C GLN A 19 16.45 -43.85 17.94
N GLY A 20 17.20 -43.66 16.87
CA GLY A 20 17.67 -42.38 16.45
C GLY A 20 16.48 -41.45 16.28
N ARG A 21 16.35 -40.48 17.18
CA ARG A 21 15.61 -39.26 16.89
C ARG A 21 16.16 -38.78 15.54
N ASN A 22 15.27 -38.51 14.62
CA ASN A 22 15.56 -37.87 13.35
C ASN A 22 16.23 -36.49 13.56
N GLU A 23 17.48 -36.49 13.96
CA GLU A 23 18.36 -35.31 14.07
C GLU A 23 18.97 -34.92 12.71
N SER A 24 18.62 -35.63 11.64
CA SER A 24 19.23 -35.43 10.31
C SER A 24 18.52 -34.43 9.41
N ASN A 25 17.54 -33.65 9.91
CA ASN A 25 16.85 -32.65 9.08
C ASN A 25 16.97 -31.20 9.58
N ASP A 26 17.79 -30.96 10.58
CA ASP A 26 18.14 -29.62 11.09
C ASP A 26 19.52 -29.15 10.54
N ALA A 27 19.86 -29.54 9.31
CA ALA A 27 20.87 -28.80 8.56
C ALA A 27 20.34 -27.37 8.51
N ALA A 28 21.00 -26.45 9.24
CA ALA A 28 20.50 -25.10 9.52
C ALA A 28 19.99 -24.46 8.22
N LEU A 29 18.67 -24.41 8.07
CA LEU A 29 18.03 -23.80 6.90
C LEU A 29 18.45 -22.33 6.89
N THR A 30 19.39 -21.99 6.02
CA THR A 30 19.93 -20.62 5.90
C THR A 30 18.96 -19.74 5.10
N GLU A 31 19.09 -18.42 5.27
CA GLU A 31 18.33 -17.42 4.49
C GLU A 31 18.44 -17.70 2.98
N ASP A 32 19.67 -17.98 2.50
CA ASP A 32 19.92 -18.19 1.07
C ASP A 32 19.27 -19.48 0.54
N LEU A 33 19.27 -20.55 1.33
CA LEU A 33 18.63 -21.81 0.97
C LEU A 33 17.10 -21.63 0.93
N ALA A 34 16.52 -20.94 1.91
CA ALA A 34 15.09 -20.64 1.93
C ALA A 34 14.67 -19.77 0.73
N LEU A 35 15.48 -18.76 0.40
CA LEU A 35 15.23 -17.91 -0.78
C LEU A 35 15.39 -18.68 -2.09
N ALA A 36 16.33 -19.65 -2.15
CA ALA A 36 16.48 -20.52 -3.32
C ALA A 36 15.26 -21.44 -3.51
N GLN A 37 14.75 -22.04 -2.42
CA GLN A 37 13.52 -22.83 -2.45
C GLN A 37 12.32 -21.98 -2.91
N LEU A 38 12.16 -20.77 -2.39
CA LEU A 38 11.05 -19.86 -2.72
C LEU A 38 11.09 -19.32 -4.17
N LYS A 39 12.11 -19.67 -4.98
CA LYS A 39 12.12 -19.40 -6.43
C LYS A 39 11.37 -20.46 -7.23
N ASP A 40 11.17 -21.64 -6.68
CA ASP A 40 10.42 -22.71 -7.33
C ASP A 40 8.93 -22.37 -7.31
N PRO A 41 8.27 -22.21 -8.46
CA PRO A 41 6.85 -21.87 -8.53
C PRO A 41 5.94 -23.00 -8.06
N ASP A 42 6.44 -24.26 -8.00
CA ASP A 42 5.65 -25.46 -7.74
C ASP A 42 5.80 -26.02 -6.32
N LEU A 43 6.28 -25.21 -5.38
CA LEU A 43 6.43 -25.59 -3.98
C LEU A 43 5.14 -26.17 -3.38
N SER A 44 5.32 -27.25 -2.58
CA SER A 44 4.22 -27.83 -1.82
C SER A 44 3.82 -27.00 -0.59
N SER A 45 2.58 -27.16 -0.14
CA SER A 45 2.10 -26.50 1.06
C SER A 45 2.93 -26.80 2.29
N ASP A 46 3.45 -28.02 2.40
CA ASP A 46 4.22 -28.49 3.55
C ASP A 46 5.56 -27.75 3.69
N VAL A 47 6.20 -27.42 2.58
CA VAL A 47 7.43 -26.61 2.60
C VAL A 47 7.16 -25.21 3.16
N PHE A 48 6.04 -24.58 2.79
CA PHE A 48 5.67 -23.27 3.37
C PHE A 48 5.39 -23.37 4.88
N GLU A 49 4.79 -24.47 5.35
CA GLU A 49 4.58 -24.70 6.78
C GLU A 49 5.91 -24.87 7.52
N GLN A 50 6.85 -25.63 6.95
CA GLN A 50 8.18 -25.84 7.53
C GLN A 50 8.97 -24.52 7.59
N LEU A 51 9.01 -23.76 6.49
CA LEU A 51 9.65 -22.44 6.44
C LEU A 51 9.04 -21.50 7.48
N TYR A 52 7.71 -21.49 7.59
CA TYR A 52 7.00 -20.61 8.52
C TYR A 52 7.25 -20.96 9.99
N ARG A 53 7.44 -22.25 10.32
CA ARG A 53 7.77 -22.71 11.68
C ARG A 53 9.22 -22.44 12.08
N ASN A 54 10.09 -22.17 11.12
CA ASN A 54 11.50 -21.92 11.39
C ASN A 54 11.74 -20.44 11.72
N ASP A 55 11.83 -20.13 13.02
CA ASP A 55 12.02 -18.77 13.53
C ASP A 55 13.28 -18.09 13.00
N SER A 56 14.37 -18.85 12.77
CA SER A 56 15.63 -18.28 12.29
C SER A 56 15.48 -17.72 10.87
N VAL A 57 14.78 -18.44 10.01
CA VAL A 57 14.51 -18.06 8.63
C VAL A 57 13.47 -16.94 8.57
N MET A 58 12.45 -17.00 9.42
CA MET A 58 11.37 -16.00 9.48
C MET A 58 11.82 -14.65 10.07
N LYS A 59 12.99 -14.55 10.72
CA LYS A 59 13.60 -13.28 11.07
C LYS A 59 14.05 -12.49 9.84
N SER A 60 14.38 -13.16 8.73
CA SER A 60 14.77 -12.48 7.50
C SER A 60 13.59 -11.77 6.82
N ARG A 61 13.75 -10.46 6.61
CA ARG A 61 12.78 -9.64 5.87
C ARG A 61 12.60 -10.11 4.44
N LYS A 62 13.70 -10.56 3.80
CA LYS A 62 13.68 -11.04 2.42
C LYS A 62 12.84 -12.31 2.29
N VAL A 63 13.03 -13.26 3.23
CA VAL A 63 12.26 -14.51 3.26
C VAL A 63 10.77 -14.24 3.50
N ARG A 64 10.43 -13.41 4.50
CA ARG A 64 9.03 -13.03 4.75
C ARG A 64 8.38 -12.41 3.52
N MET A 65 9.08 -11.48 2.86
CA MET A 65 8.59 -10.82 1.65
C MET A 65 8.44 -11.79 0.47
N ALA A 66 9.41 -12.69 0.27
CA ALA A 66 9.34 -13.71 -0.78
C ALA A 66 8.17 -14.66 -0.53
N MET A 67 8.08 -15.17 0.69
CA MET A 67 7.05 -16.10 1.11
C MET A 67 5.64 -15.50 0.99
N ALA A 68 5.41 -14.27 1.50
CA ALA A 68 4.12 -13.59 1.37
C ALA A 68 3.71 -13.33 -0.08
N SER A 69 4.70 -13.15 -0.98
CA SER A 69 4.47 -12.83 -2.39
C SER A 69 4.36 -14.06 -3.29
N HIS A 70 4.62 -15.24 -2.78
CA HIS A 70 4.61 -16.47 -3.56
C HIS A 70 3.16 -16.94 -3.78
N GLN A 71 2.81 -17.31 -5.01
CA GLN A 71 1.42 -17.60 -5.41
C GLN A 71 0.82 -18.82 -4.69
N ARG A 72 1.65 -19.82 -4.36
CA ARG A 72 1.22 -21.04 -3.67
C ARG A 72 1.30 -20.98 -2.15
N THR A 73 1.72 -19.87 -1.57
CA THR A 73 1.72 -19.74 -0.10
C THR A 73 0.31 -19.89 0.44
N PRO A 74 0.08 -20.79 1.40
CA PRO A 74 -1.22 -20.91 2.04
C PRO A 74 -1.71 -19.55 2.55
N ARG A 75 -2.95 -19.18 2.17
CA ARG A 75 -3.50 -17.86 2.44
C ARG A 75 -3.41 -17.44 3.91
N ARG A 76 -3.59 -18.37 4.84
CA ARG A 76 -3.48 -18.10 6.28
C ARG A 76 -2.08 -17.63 6.68
N ILE A 77 -1.03 -18.23 6.09
CA ILE A 77 0.37 -17.87 6.33
C ILE A 77 0.67 -16.50 5.72
N ALA A 78 0.30 -16.31 4.45
CA ALA A 78 0.52 -15.05 3.75
C ALA A 78 -0.15 -13.87 4.49
N LEU A 79 -1.41 -14.03 4.94
CA LEU A 79 -2.13 -13.01 5.71
C LEU A 79 -1.43 -12.67 7.03
N ARG A 80 -0.91 -13.67 7.73
CA ARG A 80 -0.22 -13.48 9.00
C ARG A 80 1.06 -12.69 8.79
N ILE A 81 1.86 -13.10 7.80
CA ILE A 81 3.09 -12.39 7.43
C ILE A 81 2.79 -10.93 7.04
N VAL A 82 1.79 -10.70 6.17
CA VAL A 82 1.45 -9.34 5.72
C VAL A 82 1.06 -8.42 6.88
N ARG A 83 0.35 -8.92 7.89
CA ARG A 83 -0.02 -8.14 9.08
C ARG A 83 1.18 -7.74 9.95
N GLU A 84 2.24 -8.51 9.92
CA GLU A 84 3.48 -8.30 10.68
C GLU A 84 4.51 -7.43 9.94
N LEU A 85 4.27 -7.11 8.66
CA LEU A 85 5.16 -6.27 7.88
C LEU A 85 5.19 -4.82 8.39
N TYR A 86 6.36 -4.22 8.35
CA TYR A 86 6.56 -2.80 8.65
C TYR A 86 6.03 -1.89 7.51
N THR A 87 5.91 -0.60 7.78
CA THR A 87 5.34 0.40 6.87
C THR A 87 5.91 0.32 5.45
N PHE A 88 7.23 0.34 5.30
CA PHE A 88 7.85 0.29 3.98
C PHE A 88 7.83 -1.10 3.33
N GLU A 89 7.81 -2.16 4.13
CA GLU A 89 7.63 -3.53 3.64
C GLU A 89 6.23 -3.72 3.07
N LEU A 90 5.19 -3.22 3.76
CA LEU A 90 3.81 -3.21 3.26
C LEU A 90 3.69 -2.45 1.94
N MET A 91 4.33 -1.27 1.85
CA MET A 91 4.36 -0.50 0.61
C MET A 91 5.01 -1.30 -0.53
N GLN A 92 6.17 -1.90 -0.28
CA GLN A 92 6.87 -2.72 -1.28
C GLN A 92 6.03 -3.94 -1.67
N PHE A 93 5.39 -4.60 -0.71
CA PHE A 93 4.53 -5.74 -0.96
C PHE A 93 3.32 -5.37 -1.82
N ALA A 94 2.62 -4.28 -1.51
CA ALA A 94 1.48 -3.79 -2.28
C ALA A 94 1.83 -3.48 -3.74
N LEU A 95 3.10 -3.15 -4.02
CA LEU A 95 3.59 -2.84 -5.35
C LEU A 95 4.18 -4.05 -6.11
N LYS A 96 4.37 -5.20 -5.44
CA LYS A 96 4.94 -6.39 -6.09
C LYS A 96 3.98 -6.99 -7.13
N PRO A 97 4.42 -7.23 -8.37
CA PRO A 97 3.57 -7.85 -9.39
C PRO A 97 3.10 -9.25 -9.01
N THR A 98 3.97 -10.04 -8.37
CA THR A 98 3.73 -11.45 -8.00
C THR A 98 2.77 -11.64 -6.84
N ALA A 99 2.55 -10.63 -6.00
CA ALA A 99 1.66 -10.72 -4.85
C ALA A 99 0.18 -10.77 -5.27
N ALA A 100 -0.62 -11.58 -4.60
CA ALA A 100 -2.05 -11.72 -4.86
C ALA A 100 -2.80 -10.39 -4.65
N ALA A 101 -3.76 -10.06 -5.52
CA ALA A 101 -4.44 -8.77 -5.54
C ALA A 101 -5.19 -8.46 -4.24
N ASP A 102 -5.80 -9.46 -3.64
CA ASP A 102 -6.51 -9.33 -2.36
C ASP A 102 -5.56 -9.04 -1.20
N LEU A 103 -4.38 -9.67 -1.18
CA LEU A 103 -3.34 -9.40 -0.17
C LEU A 103 -2.73 -8.00 -0.34
N LYS A 104 -2.55 -7.53 -1.60
CA LYS A 104 -2.13 -6.14 -1.87
C LYS A 104 -3.13 -5.13 -1.30
N ARG A 105 -4.43 -5.38 -1.49
CA ARG A 105 -5.48 -4.53 -0.94
C ARG A 105 -5.44 -4.50 0.58
N ILE A 106 -5.24 -5.65 1.23
CA ILE A 106 -5.07 -5.73 2.69
C ILE A 106 -3.84 -4.95 3.15
N ALA A 107 -2.71 -5.05 2.42
CA ALA A 107 -1.52 -4.26 2.73
C ALA A 107 -1.77 -2.75 2.64
N ASP A 108 -2.49 -2.30 1.61
CA ASP A 108 -2.90 -0.91 1.46
C ASP A 108 -3.84 -0.45 2.58
N GLU A 109 -4.83 -1.27 2.96
CA GLU A 109 -5.74 -1.00 4.08
C GLU A 109 -4.99 -0.89 5.42
N LEU A 110 -4.01 -1.77 5.65
CA LEU A 110 -3.13 -1.70 6.81
C LEU A 110 -2.27 -0.43 6.82
N LEU A 111 -1.75 -0.01 5.67
CA LEU A 111 -1.03 1.26 5.55
C LEU A 111 -1.94 2.44 5.89
N LEU A 112 -3.15 2.48 5.34
CA LEU A 112 -4.12 3.53 5.60
C LEU A 112 -4.49 3.61 7.09
N SER A 113 -4.67 2.48 7.77
CA SER A 113 -4.97 2.45 9.20
C SER A 113 -3.82 2.96 10.07
N ARG A 114 -2.58 2.83 9.59
CA ARG A 114 -1.36 3.26 10.31
C ARG A 114 -0.97 4.72 10.05
N LEU A 115 -1.61 5.44 9.09
CA LEU A 115 -1.21 6.79 8.70
C LEU A 115 -1.17 7.79 9.88
N SER A 116 -2.05 7.63 10.87
CA SER A 116 -2.08 8.50 12.05
C SER A 116 -0.95 8.24 13.04
N SER A 117 -0.35 7.05 13.02
CA SER A 117 0.69 6.62 13.97
C SER A 117 2.12 6.72 13.43
N ILE A 118 2.28 6.90 12.12
CA ILE A 118 3.60 7.01 11.48
C ILE A 118 4.07 8.45 11.39
N THR A 119 5.38 8.63 11.26
CA THR A 119 6.03 9.94 11.22
C THR A 119 5.67 10.73 9.95
N LEU A 120 5.88 12.06 9.99
CA LEU A 120 5.70 12.92 8.82
C LEU A 120 6.57 12.47 7.64
N GLY A 121 7.83 12.11 7.89
CA GLY A 121 8.76 11.65 6.85
C GLY A 121 8.31 10.37 6.17
N GLU A 122 7.75 9.42 6.94
CA GLU A 122 7.15 8.20 6.39
C GLU A 122 5.94 8.51 5.53
N ARG A 123 5.03 9.39 5.98
CA ARG A 123 3.86 9.82 5.19
C ARG A 123 4.27 10.48 3.88
N ILE A 124 5.28 11.36 3.88
CA ILE A 124 5.83 11.98 2.68
C ILE A 124 6.39 10.93 1.71
N SER A 125 7.12 9.95 2.24
CA SER A 125 7.69 8.85 1.42
C SER A 125 6.59 7.97 0.82
N LEU A 126 5.57 7.61 1.60
CA LEU A 126 4.39 6.87 1.13
C LEU A 126 3.63 7.65 0.08
N ALA A 127 3.37 8.94 0.31
CA ALA A 127 2.65 9.80 -0.62
C ALA A 127 3.26 9.74 -2.03
N ARG A 128 4.58 9.77 -2.13
CA ARG A 128 5.29 9.77 -3.41
C ARG A 128 5.34 8.40 -4.10
N ARG A 129 5.41 7.29 -3.35
CA ARG A 129 5.83 5.97 -3.87
C ARG A 129 4.79 4.87 -3.76
N SER A 130 3.79 5.01 -2.90
CA SER A 130 2.80 3.96 -2.63
C SER A 130 1.84 3.70 -3.79
N SER A 131 0.94 2.77 -3.58
CA SER A 131 -0.18 2.47 -4.47
C SER A 131 -1.13 3.67 -4.65
N THR A 132 -1.99 3.60 -5.65
CA THR A 132 -3.05 4.60 -5.88
C THR A 132 -3.92 4.80 -4.65
N LEU A 133 -4.31 3.72 -3.97
CA LEU A 133 -5.22 3.77 -2.83
C LEU A 133 -4.61 4.53 -1.64
N VAL A 134 -3.35 4.26 -1.32
CA VAL A 134 -2.65 4.94 -0.23
C VAL A 134 -2.35 6.40 -0.61
N ALA A 135 -1.92 6.66 -1.84
CA ALA A 135 -1.69 8.03 -2.31
C ALA A 135 -2.98 8.87 -2.28
N GLU A 136 -4.13 8.31 -2.67
CA GLU A 136 -5.45 8.94 -2.56
C GLU A 136 -5.78 9.29 -1.11
N GLY A 137 -5.53 8.38 -0.16
CA GLY A 137 -5.73 8.64 1.26
C GLY A 137 -4.90 9.82 1.78
N LEU A 138 -3.69 9.99 1.25
CA LEU A 138 -2.76 11.05 1.63
C LEU A 138 -3.01 12.41 0.96
N LEU A 139 -3.90 12.50 -0.05
CA LEU A 139 -4.30 13.78 -0.66
C LEU A 139 -4.99 14.73 0.31
N LEU A 140 -5.56 14.23 1.38
CA LEU A 140 -6.27 15.01 2.40
C LEU A 140 -5.54 15.02 3.73
N ASP A 141 -4.24 14.73 3.72
CA ASP A 141 -3.40 14.88 4.91
C ASP A 141 -3.38 16.35 5.37
N LYS A 142 -3.34 16.54 6.68
CA LYS A 142 -3.28 17.89 7.29
C LYS A 142 -2.00 18.64 6.93
N GLU A 143 -0.92 17.92 6.63
CA GLU A 143 0.38 18.50 6.32
C GLU A 143 0.53 18.77 4.81
N PRO A 144 0.74 20.02 4.39
CA PRO A 144 0.86 20.37 2.97
C PRO A 144 1.94 19.59 2.22
N GLN A 145 3.05 19.32 2.86
CA GLN A 145 4.15 18.57 2.26
C GLN A 145 3.76 17.14 1.85
N VAL A 146 2.79 16.53 2.54
CA VAL A 146 2.34 15.17 2.27
C VAL A 146 1.49 15.14 0.99
N TRP A 147 0.43 15.95 0.91
CA TRP A 147 -0.44 15.94 -0.28
C TRP A 147 0.26 16.53 -1.52
N GLN A 148 1.21 17.46 -1.36
CA GLN A 148 2.05 17.89 -2.48
C GLN A 148 2.82 16.72 -3.08
N ARG A 149 3.43 15.86 -2.27
CA ARG A 149 4.11 14.66 -2.75
C ARG A 149 3.15 13.61 -3.29
N ALA A 150 1.93 13.51 -2.75
CA ALA A 150 0.90 12.65 -3.32
C ALA A 150 0.51 13.10 -4.75
N LEU A 151 0.42 14.41 -5.02
CA LEU A 151 0.14 14.94 -6.36
C LEU A 151 1.22 14.57 -7.39
N GLU A 152 2.47 14.36 -6.94
CA GLU A 152 3.59 13.92 -7.78
C GLU A 152 3.64 12.40 -8.00
N ASN A 153 2.79 11.62 -7.30
CA ASN A 153 2.81 10.16 -7.40
C ASN A 153 2.41 9.71 -8.82
N ALA A 154 3.29 8.92 -9.45
CA ALA A 154 3.05 8.44 -10.82
C ALA A 154 1.82 7.53 -10.95
N ARG A 155 1.40 6.87 -9.86
CA ARG A 155 0.24 5.97 -9.82
C ARG A 155 -1.07 6.68 -9.49
N LEU A 156 -1.00 7.96 -9.11
CA LEU A 156 -2.20 8.72 -8.80
C LEU A 156 -3.07 8.90 -10.06
N THR A 157 -4.37 8.71 -9.92
CA THR A 157 -5.34 8.79 -11.02
C THR A 157 -6.13 10.10 -10.97
N GLU A 158 -6.67 10.50 -12.13
CA GLU A 158 -7.58 11.64 -12.23
C GLU A 158 -8.81 11.48 -11.34
N ALA A 159 -9.37 10.27 -11.31
CA ALA A 159 -10.53 9.95 -10.47
C ALA A 159 -10.24 10.19 -8.97
N ALA A 160 -9.04 9.87 -8.50
CA ALA A 160 -8.63 10.11 -7.12
C ALA A 160 -8.59 11.62 -6.79
N ILE A 161 -8.05 12.44 -7.71
CA ILE A 161 -8.03 13.91 -7.56
C ILE A 161 -9.45 14.48 -7.53
N VAL A 162 -10.30 14.07 -8.47
CA VAL A 162 -11.71 14.51 -8.54
C VAL A 162 -12.45 14.15 -7.26
N LYS A 163 -12.25 12.94 -6.75
CA LYS A 163 -12.84 12.47 -5.49
C LYS A 163 -12.37 13.30 -4.30
N ALA A 164 -11.06 13.63 -4.23
CA ALA A 164 -10.50 14.47 -3.18
C ALA A 164 -11.06 15.90 -3.23
N LEU A 165 -11.17 16.51 -4.43
CA LEU A 165 -11.74 17.84 -4.62
C LEU A 165 -13.23 17.95 -4.24
N ARG A 166 -13.98 16.86 -4.32
CA ARG A 166 -15.41 16.81 -3.93
C ARG A 166 -15.60 16.74 -2.41
N ARG A 167 -14.59 16.31 -1.66
CA ARG A 167 -14.71 16.20 -0.20
C ARG A 167 -14.73 17.59 0.46
N PRO A 168 -15.57 17.82 1.46
CA PRO A 168 -15.64 19.10 2.17
C PRO A 168 -14.39 19.41 3.01
N THR A 169 -13.60 18.38 3.32
CA THR A 169 -12.36 18.48 4.08
C THR A 169 -11.16 18.97 3.26
N GLY A 170 -11.33 19.18 1.96
CA GLY A 170 -10.26 19.71 1.08
C GLY A 170 -9.88 21.13 1.49
N THR A 171 -8.61 21.34 1.85
CA THR A 171 -8.12 22.66 2.24
C THR A 171 -8.00 23.58 1.03
N ARG A 172 -8.10 24.91 1.27
CA ARG A 172 -7.87 25.92 0.22
C ARG A 172 -6.51 25.72 -0.46
N GLY A 173 -5.45 25.44 0.32
CA GLY A 173 -4.11 25.22 -0.23
C GLY A 173 -4.01 24.02 -1.17
N PHE A 174 -4.73 22.93 -0.87
CA PHE A 174 -4.82 21.77 -1.75
C PHE A 174 -5.50 22.12 -3.09
N VAL A 175 -6.66 22.80 -3.04
CA VAL A 175 -7.40 23.21 -4.23
C VAL A 175 -6.55 24.15 -5.11
N GLU A 176 -5.87 25.10 -4.50
CA GLU A 176 -4.95 26.02 -5.17
C GLU A 176 -3.79 25.26 -5.84
N ALA A 177 -3.15 24.34 -5.12
CA ALA A 177 -2.08 23.53 -5.66
C ALA A 177 -2.54 22.68 -6.86
N VAL A 178 -3.70 22.02 -6.78
CA VAL A 178 -4.25 21.25 -7.91
C VAL A 178 -4.55 22.17 -9.10
N SER A 179 -5.08 23.39 -8.87
CA SER A 179 -5.44 24.34 -9.92
C SER A 179 -4.23 24.87 -10.71
N HIS A 180 -3.03 24.82 -10.10
CA HIS A 180 -1.76 25.23 -10.73
C HIS A 180 -0.88 24.05 -11.15
N HIS A 181 -1.26 22.82 -10.82
CA HIS A 181 -0.43 21.65 -11.08
C HIS A 181 -0.36 21.33 -12.58
N PRO A 182 0.84 21.22 -13.21
CA PRO A 182 0.97 21.07 -14.66
C PRO A 182 0.30 19.82 -15.23
N LYS A 183 0.29 18.72 -14.47
CA LYS A 183 -0.33 17.46 -14.89
C LYS A 183 -1.84 17.45 -14.70
N TRP A 184 -2.34 18.06 -13.60
CA TRP A 184 -3.72 17.90 -13.17
C TRP A 184 -4.65 19.02 -13.64
N SER A 185 -4.16 20.27 -13.67
CA SER A 185 -4.98 21.43 -14.08
C SER A 185 -5.46 21.39 -15.53
N VAL A 186 -4.80 20.60 -16.38
CA VAL A 186 -5.17 20.45 -17.80
C VAL A 186 -6.22 19.35 -18.05
N ARG A 187 -6.54 18.54 -17.04
CA ARG A 187 -7.49 17.45 -17.14
C ARG A 187 -8.93 17.96 -17.03
N TYR A 188 -9.78 17.57 -17.98
CA TYR A 188 -11.14 18.08 -18.07
C TYR A 188 -11.97 17.81 -16.81
N GLU A 189 -12.00 16.58 -16.31
CA GLU A 189 -12.76 16.23 -15.10
C GLU A 189 -12.24 16.96 -13.85
N VAL A 190 -10.92 17.23 -13.77
CA VAL A 190 -10.33 18.01 -12.69
C VAL A 190 -10.76 19.48 -12.81
N GLN A 191 -10.79 20.08 -14.01
CA GLN A 191 -11.27 21.44 -14.23
C GLN A 191 -12.75 21.58 -13.82
N VAL A 192 -13.59 20.61 -14.21
CA VAL A 192 -15.00 20.54 -13.78
C VAL A 192 -15.13 20.45 -12.26
N ALA A 193 -14.33 19.60 -11.62
CA ALA A 193 -14.33 19.45 -10.17
C ALA A 193 -13.88 20.73 -9.45
N LEU A 194 -12.85 21.41 -10.00
CA LEU A 194 -12.39 22.72 -9.51
C LEU A 194 -13.46 23.79 -9.65
N LEU A 195 -14.16 23.88 -10.79
CA LEU A 195 -15.27 24.83 -10.99
C LEU A 195 -16.48 24.57 -10.06
N ARG A 196 -16.55 23.39 -9.46
CA ARG A 196 -17.56 23.06 -8.43
C ARG A 196 -17.08 23.34 -7.01
N ASN A 197 -15.79 23.62 -6.81
CA ASN A 197 -15.19 23.79 -5.49
C ASN A 197 -15.19 25.26 -5.04
N ALA A 198 -15.54 25.51 -3.78
CA ALA A 198 -15.65 26.86 -3.21
C ALA A 198 -14.31 27.62 -3.15
N HIS A 199 -13.19 26.90 -3.09
CA HIS A 199 -11.87 27.48 -2.88
C HIS A 199 -11.06 27.71 -4.17
N THR A 200 -11.66 27.48 -5.35
CA THR A 200 -10.93 27.68 -6.61
C THR A 200 -10.67 29.17 -6.86
N PRO A 201 -9.40 29.55 -7.13
CA PRO A 201 -9.04 30.94 -7.42
C PRO A 201 -9.76 31.48 -8.65
N LEU A 202 -10.19 32.77 -8.60
CA LEU A 202 -10.94 33.41 -9.69
C LEU A 202 -10.20 33.30 -11.03
N ALA A 203 -8.90 33.63 -11.07
CA ALA A 203 -8.11 33.57 -12.30
C ALA A 203 -8.15 32.20 -12.96
N LYS A 204 -8.05 31.12 -12.17
CA LYS A 204 -8.11 29.75 -12.65
C LYS A 204 -9.53 29.34 -13.05
N ALA A 205 -10.54 29.79 -12.31
CA ALA A 205 -11.94 29.57 -12.70
C ALA A 205 -12.25 30.19 -14.06
N LEU A 206 -11.78 31.40 -14.33
CA LEU A 206 -11.91 32.06 -15.62
C LEU A 206 -11.17 31.29 -16.74
N GLU A 207 -9.92 30.88 -16.47
CA GLU A 207 -9.14 30.08 -17.44
C GLU A 207 -9.86 28.78 -17.81
N PHE A 208 -10.40 28.04 -16.83
CA PHE A 208 -11.09 26.79 -17.06
C PHE A 208 -12.44 26.99 -17.76
N ALA A 209 -13.17 28.02 -17.37
CA ALA A 209 -14.46 28.34 -17.97
C ALA A 209 -14.37 28.63 -19.48
N ARG A 210 -13.27 29.23 -19.95
CA ARG A 210 -13.04 29.48 -21.38
C ARG A 210 -12.93 28.21 -22.22
N ARG A 211 -12.52 27.10 -21.62
CA ARG A 211 -12.33 25.80 -22.29
C ARG A 211 -13.57 24.93 -22.29
N ILE A 212 -14.61 25.31 -21.54
CA ILE A 212 -15.83 24.50 -21.37
C ILE A 212 -16.96 25.11 -22.22
N PRO A 213 -17.72 24.29 -22.96
CA PRO A 213 -18.86 24.77 -23.74
C PRO A 213 -19.89 25.52 -22.90
N PRO A 214 -20.53 26.61 -23.40
CA PRO A 214 -21.42 27.45 -22.61
C PRO A 214 -22.59 26.73 -21.93
N ARG A 215 -23.18 25.73 -22.57
CA ARG A 215 -24.28 24.93 -21.99
C ARG A 215 -23.79 24.15 -20.79
N GLN A 216 -22.66 23.44 -20.93
CA GLN A 216 -22.06 22.65 -19.84
C GLN A 216 -21.59 23.55 -18.68
N LEU A 217 -21.03 24.70 -19.01
CA LEU A 217 -20.58 25.66 -17.95
C LEU A 217 -21.79 26.12 -17.11
N ARG A 218 -22.94 26.41 -17.72
CA ARG A 218 -24.17 26.78 -16.97
C ARG A 218 -24.56 25.65 -15.99
N ASP A 219 -24.56 24.40 -16.45
CA ASP A 219 -24.93 23.25 -15.63
C ASP A 219 -23.93 23.05 -14.47
N ILE A 220 -22.64 23.26 -14.74
CA ILE A 220 -21.59 23.18 -13.72
C ILE A 220 -21.78 24.29 -12.67
N LEU A 221 -22.03 25.53 -13.11
CA LEU A 221 -22.19 26.68 -12.21
C LEU A 221 -23.47 26.59 -11.36
N HIS A 222 -24.53 25.96 -11.87
CA HIS A 222 -25.75 25.73 -11.09
C HIS A 222 -25.52 24.90 -9.85
N VAL A 223 -24.68 23.83 -9.93
CA VAL A 223 -24.36 22.96 -8.79
C VAL A 223 -23.04 23.34 -8.09
N SER A 224 -22.41 24.43 -8.53
CA SER A 224 -21.12 24.89 -8.02
C SER A 224 -21.25 25.54 -6.63
N ARG A 225 -20.25 25.29 -5.79
CA ARG A 225 -20.07 25.95 -4.49
C ARG A 225 -19.22 27.23 -4.58
N LEU A 226 -18.85 27.69 -5.78
CA LEU A 226 -18.12 28.93 -5.97
C LEU A 226 -18.90 30.10 -5.37
N PRO A 227 -18.22 31.11 -4.80
CA PRO A 227 -18.86 32.35 -4.38
C PRO A 227 -19.64 33.02 -5.52
N GLU A 228 -20.81 33.60 -5.23
CA GLU A 228 -21.66 34.25 -6.25
C GLU A 228 -20.94 35.34 -7.04
N ARG A 229 -20.00 36.06 -6.41
CA ARG A 229 -19.14 37.03 -7.08
C ARG A 229 -18.33 36.38 -8.22
N ILE A 230 -17.81 35.19 -8.01
CA ILE A 230 -17.06 34.46 -9.04
C ILE A 230 -18.01 33.98 -10.14
N LYS A 231 -19.14 33.36 -9.76
CA LYS A 231 -20.14 32.89 -10.73
C LYS A 231 -20.67 34.01 -11.64
N SER A 232 -20.97 35.19 -11.07
CA SER A 232 -21.42 36.34 -11.85
C SER A 232 -20.35 36.85 -12.83
N GLN A 233 -19.10 36.86 -12.42
CA GLN A 233 -17.99 37.21 -13.32
C GLN A 233 -17.83 36.20 -14.46
N LEU A 234 -17.92 34.89 -14.17
CA LEU A 234 -17.86 33.82 -15.18
C LEU A 234 -19.00 33.92 -16.21
N ARG A 235 -20.20 34.32 -15.76
CA ARG A 235 -21.35 34.53 -16.67
C ARG A 235 -21.11 35.77 -17.56
N LYS A 236 -20.71 36.91 -16.99
CA LYS A 236 -20.43 38.15 -17.75
C LYS A 236 -19.36 37.96 -18.80
N GLU A 237 -18.24 37.32 -18.47
CA GLU A 237 -17.12 37.12 -19.42
C GLU A 237 -17.53 36.23 -20.58
N ARG A 238 -18.50 35.34 -20.39
CA ARG A 238 -19.02 34.48 -21.44
C ARG A 238 -20.08 35.16 -22.33
N GLU A 239 -20.83 36.10 -21.79
CA GLU A 239 -21.75 36.93 -22.58
C GLU A 239 -20.95 37.84 -23.52
N VAL A 240 -19.85 38.41 -23.03
CA VAL A 240 -18.94 39.26 -23.86
C VAL A 240 -18.15 38.47 -24.90
N SER A 241 -17.80 37.20 -24.62
CA SER A 241 -17.01 36.34 -25.54
C SER A 241 -17.88 35.54 -26.52
N GLY A 242 -19.19 35.64 -26.43
CA GLY A 242 -20.16 34.94 -27.28
C GLY A 242 -20.78 35.79 -28.38
N GLU A 243 -20.35 37.08 -28.49
CA GLU A 243 -20.52 37.91 -29.64
C GLU A 243 -19.27 37.78 -30.56
#